data_c8f4f6ee12497e1a68a6cb3b6a6564cf
#
_entry.id   c8f4f6ee12497e1a68a6cb3b6a6564cf
#
_cell.length_a   1.000
_cell.length_b   1.000
_cell.length_c   1.000
_cell.angle_alpha   90.00
_cell.angle_beta   90.00
_cell.angle_gamma   90.00
#
_symmetry.space_group_name_H-M   'P 1'
#
loop_
_entity.id
_entity.type
_entity.pdbx_description
1 polymer ?
#
loop_
_entity_poly.entity_id
_entity_poly.type
_entity_poly.pdbx_seq_one_letter_code
_entity_poly.pdbx_strand_id
1 'polypeptide(L)'
;MKNSKFFKAVGFVVIVLILSAAFTGCETESHDVSGQYAGIEAKAPANQVDILLFNDFHGNVAEDTRPGKGKNAGMAKMIGYVRTAGMENPNTIVAAGGDNYQGTAISNLTYGAPVSAMMRAMNVKVCAVGNHEFDWGSNRMTKWQKDGNFTFLAANIVEKKSGKPVSWAKPYSIITKGNYKIAFIGLAHPDTAVLTSAEHVSGLEFTDPVKTGQEWADYLLAGKAKEGKPDAIIALTHIDSFQKDGKISGNAVKLTEIKGLDAVLSAHSHQTVAGEANGMPILQAYCHGRAVGKLSITFGEKNKIVKIVPMVDEIYKHKDSLIEDAKGKALYTKYETELGPIMGEVIGIAEAEFAHERSEKGSNTALGAWAAEVQRQLGKADIAIQNGGGLRRTLAAGNITVGDLYEIMPFDNYLVVFDLPGSEIKKAIDHGIMNPNITDGQFAGLRVEYDGKKPFENRITKITLMDGNPLDMNKKYKVVVNSFMFTGGDSYDFSKAENVAESVSIRDALIDAIKKAKTIKPLPVDYIKDISK
;
A
#
# COMPACT_ATOMS: atom_id res chain seq x y z
N MET A 1 42.98 14.27 -24.21
CA MET A 1 42.41 15.00 -25.37
C MET A 1 41.09 14.33 -25.73
N LYS A 2 40.05 15.01 -25.35
CA LYS A 2 38.80 15.38 -26.06
C LYS A 2 38.30 14.38 -27.12
N ASN A 3 37.17 13.70 -26.81
CA ASN A 3 35.98 13.76 -27.67
C ASN A 3 34.79 13.16 -26.91
N SER A 4 34.02 14.07 -26.29
CA SER A 4 32.65 13.79 -25.83
C SER A 4 31.74 13.89 -27.05
N LYS A 5 31.00 12.84 -27.38
CA LYS A 5 29.88 12.96 -28.31
C LYS A 5 28.57 12.84 -27.51
N PHE A 6 27.91 13.95 -27.42
CA PHE A 6 26.51 14.14 -27.01
C PHE A 6 25.57 13.11 -27.66
N PHE A 7 24.98 12.26 -26.87
CA PHE A 7 23.72 11.63 -27.23
C PHE A 7 22.60 12.59 -26.82
N LYS A 8 21.92 13.13 -27.80
CA LYS A 8 20.68 13.87 -27.59
C LYS A 8 19.62 12.87 -27.11
N ALA A 9 19.32 12.93 -25.82
CA ALA A 9 18.10 12.36 -25.27
C ALA A 9 16.93 13.13 -25.91
N VAL A 10 16.10 12.46 -26.70
CA VAL A 10 14.77 12.94 -27.05
C VAL A 10 13.92 12.64 -25.83
N GLY A 11 14.01 13.54 -24.87
CA GLY A 11 13.07 13.58 -23.76
C GLY A 11 11.71 14.00 -24.34
N PHE A 12 10.74 13.14 -24.28
CA PHE A 12 9.35 13.56 -24.27
C PHE A 12 9.14 14.32 -22.96
N VAL A 13 9.39 15.61 -23.03
CA VAL A 13 8.93 16.53 -21.99
C VAL A 13 7.42 16.53 -22.10
N VAL A 14 6.77 15.74 -21.29
CA VAL A 14 5.39 16.02 -20.92
C VAL A 14 5.46 17.37 -20.22
N ILE A 15 5.17 18.43 -20.94
CA ILE A 15 4.96 19.76 -20.36
C ILE A 15 3.72 19.61 -19.49
N VAL A 16 3.92 19.25 -18.24
CA VAL A 16 2.98 19.56 -17.19
C VAL A 16 3.01 21.07 -17.06
N LEU A 17 2.18 21.75 -17.85
CA LEU A 17 1.79 23.12 -17.59
C LEU A 17 1.15 23.13 -16.21
N ILE A 18 2.00 23.35 -15.19
CA ILE A 18 1.53 23.80 -13.89
C ILE A 18 0.96 25.19 -14.12
N LEU A 19 -0.30 25.24 -14.52
CA LEU A 19 -1.11 26.42 -14.29
C LEU A 19 -1.20 26.57 -12.77
N SER A 20 -0.32 27.41 -12.23
CA SER A 20 -0.50 28.06 -10.95
C SER A 20 -1.72 29.00 -11.08
N ALA A 21 -2.90 28.42 -11.19
CA ALA A 21 -4.12 29.12 -10.94
C ALA A 21 -4.11 29.48 -9.46
N ALA A 22 -3.90 30.75 -9.18
CA ALA A 22 -4.17 31.34 -7.90
C ALA A 22 -5.52 30.81 -7.41
N PHE A 23 -5.53 30.17 -6.23
CA PHE A 23 -6.74 29.82 -5.53
C PHE A 23 -7.44 31.11 -5.05
N THR A 24 -8.03 31.83 -5.98
CA THR A 24 -9.16 32.72 -5.65
C THR A 24 -10.37 31.80 -5.51
N GLY A 25 -11.00 31.87 -4.34
CA GLY A 25 -12.07 30.99 -3.94
C GLY A 25 -13.09 30.76 -5.05
N CYS A 26 -13.18 29.53 -5.50
CA CYS A 26 -14.36 29.05 -6.16
C CYS A 26 -15.40 28.86 -5.05
N GLU A 27 -16.29 29.81 -4.89
CA GLU A 27 -17.57 29.59 -4.23
C GLU A 27 -18.30 28.52 -5.04
N THR A 28 -18.05 27.26 -4.66
CA THR A 28 -18.88 26.16 -5.11
C THR A 28 -20.28 26.44 -4.57
N GLU A 29 -21.25 26.50 -5.48
CA GLU A 29 -22.66 26.47 -5.13
C GLU A 29 -22.85 25.53 -3.94
N SER A 30 -23.46 26.07 -2.87
CA SER A 30 -23.77 25.32 -1.67
C SER A 30 -24.87 24.31 -2.01
N HIS A 31 -24.49 23.16 -2.59
CA HIS A 31 -25.39 22.03 -2.56
C HIS A 31 -25.64 21.73 -1.08
N ASP A 32 -26.88 21.98 -0.65
CA ASP A 32 -27.30 21.72 0.71
C ASP A 32 -27.18 20.21 1.01
N VAL A 33 -26.04 19.81 1.59
CA VAL A 33 -25.77 18.42 1.96
C VAL A 33 -26.56 18.02 3.20
N SER A 34 -27.18 18.99 3.91
CA SER A 34 -27.96 18.71 5.13
C SER A 34 -29.16 17.80 4.84
N GLY A 35 -29.78 17.94 3.65
CA GLY A 35 -30.89 17.08 3.25
C GLY A 35 -30.55 15.60 3.05
N GLN A 36 -29.32 15.28 2.63
CA GLN A 36 -28.90 13.86 2.42
C GLN A 36 -28.83 13.04 3.71
N TYR A 37 -28.60 13.71 4.84
CA TYR A 37 -28.44 13.10 6.16
C TYR A 37 -29.61 13.39 7.08
N ALA A 38 -30.72 13.93 6.53
CA ALA A 38 -31.91 14.22 7.31
C ALA A 38 -32.49 12.94 7.95
N GLY A 39 -32.85 13.02 9.23
CA GLY A 39 -33.40 11.91 10.00
C GLY A 39 -32.39 10.94 10.60
N ILE A 40 -31.08 11.18 10.44
CA ILE A 40 -30.07 10.41 11.17
C ILE A 40 -29.96 10.99 12.57
N GLU A 41 -30.31 10.18 13.58
CA GLU A 41 -30.28 10.56 14.98
C GLU A 41 -29.12 9.88 15.71
N ALA A 42 -28.66 10.50 16.80
CA ALA A 42 -27.67 9.90 17.68
C ALA A 42 -28.25 8.65 18.37
N LYS A 43 -27.57 7.51 18.20
CA LYS A 43 -27.99 6.20 18.75
C LYS A 43 -27.03 5.68 19.81
N ALA A 44 -25.76 6.12 19.79
CA ALA A 44 -24.76 5.64 20.72
C ALA A 44 -24.95 6.22 22.12
N PRO A 45 -24.63 5.46 23.18
CA PRO A 45 -24.59 5.99 24.54
C PRO A 45 -23.60 7.15 24.67
N ALA A 46 -23.97 8.17 25.49
CA ALA A 46 -23.11 9.36 25.69
C ALA A 46 -21.73 9.05 26.26
N ASN A 47 -21.57 7.91 26.92
CA ASN A 47 -20.31 7.41 27.48
C ASN A 47 -19.57 6.46 26.55
N GLN A 48 -19.89 6.46 25.25
CA GLN A 48 -19.20 5.68 24.24
C GLN A 48 -18.41 6.60 23.29
N VAL A 49 -17.17 6.22 23.01
CA VAL A 49 -16.35 6.78 21.94
C VAL A 49 -16.16 5.70 20.87
N ASP A 50 -16.44 6.03 19.61
CA ASP A 50 -16.17 5.16 18.49
C ASP A 50 -14.95 5.65 17.71
N ILE A 51 -14.00 4.76 17.44
CA ILE A 51 -12.88 5.01 16.54
C ILE A 51 -13.16 4.27 15.24
N LEU A 52 -13.34 5.03 14.14
CA LEU A 52 -13.45 4.46 12.80
C LEU A 52 -12.06 4.36 12.18
N LEU A 53 -11.74 3.19 11.65
CA LEU A 53 -10.50 2.89 10.98
C LEU A 53 -10.74 2.54 9.50
N PHE A 54 -9.95 3.10 8.60
CA PHE A 54 -9.67 2.54 7.29
C PHE A 54 -8.15 2.46 7.10
N ASN A 55 -7.68 1.56 6.26
CA ASN A 55 -6.27 1.33 6.02
C ASN A 55 -6.06 0.80 4.59
N ASP A 56 -4.81 0.87 4.10
CA ASP A 56 -4.42 0.29 2.82
C ASP A 56 -5.40 0.73 1.70
N PHE A 57 -5.71 2.04 1.68
CA PHE A 57 -6.69 2.59 0.74
C PHE A 57 -6.15 2.62 -0.69
N HIS A 58 -4.83 2.82 -0.85
CA HIS A 58 -4.12 2.76 -2.11
C HIS A 58 -4.79 3.55 -3.24
N GLY A 59 -5.23 4.78 -2.94
CA GLY A 59 -5.81 5.69 -3.92
C GLY A 59 -7.13 5.24 -4.54
N ASN A 60 -7.84 4.26 -3.97
CA ASN A 60 -9.08 3.69 -4.52
C ASN A 60 -10.29 4.62 -4.35
N VAL A 61 -10.16 5.85 -4.87
CA VAL A 61 -11.20 6.88 -4.80
C VAL A 61 -12.39 6.61 -5.72
N ALA A 62 -12.21 5.81 -6.78
CA ALA A 62 -13.27 5.39 -7.67
C ALA A 62 -14.13 4.28 -7.06
N GLU A 63 -15.44 4.33 -7.29
CA GLU A 63 -16.29 3.18 -7.02
C GLU A 63 -16.05 2.09 -8.08
N ASP A 64 -15.96 0.84 -7.64
CA ASP A 64 -15.94 -0.30 -8.56
C ASP A 64 -17.38 -0.71 -8.88
N THR A 65 -17.85 -0.31 -10.07
CA THR A 65 -19.23 -0.52 -10.52
C THR A 65 -19.43 -1.81 -11.31
N ARG A 66 -18.42 -2.69 -11.43
CA ARG A 66 -18.54 -3.94 -12.18
C ARG A 66 -19.64 -4.84 -11.58
N PRO A 67 -20.67 -5.23 -12.36
CA PRO A 67 -21.81 -6.00 -11.84
C PRO A 67 -21.36 -7.30 -11.16
N GLY A 68 -21.77 -7.50 -9.91
CA GLY A 68 -21.47 -8.71 -9.11
C GLY A 68 -19.98 -8.92 -8.74
N LYS A 69 -19.07 -8.04 -9.19
CA LYS A 69 -17.63 -8.15 -8.94
C LYS A 69 -17.05 -6.93 -8.25
N GLY A 70 -17.73 -5.79 -8.32
CA GLY A 70 -17.23 -4.53 -7.79
C GLY A 70 -17.18 -4.52 -6.27
N LYS A 71 -15.96 -4.31 -5.71
CA LYS A 71 -15.74 -4.34 -4.25
C LYS A 71 -15.39 -2.98 -3.64
N ASN A 72 -14.88 -2.02 -4.42
CA ASN A 72 -14.49 -0.72 -3.84
C ASN A 72 -15.73 0.19 -3.74
N ALA A 73 -15.95 0.77 -2.57
CA ALA A 73 -17.07 1.69 -2.35
C ALA A 73 -16.84 3.08 -2.97
N GLY A 74 -15.57 3.46 -3.20
CA GLY A 74 -15.19 4.79 -3.68
C GLY A 74 -15.32 5.89 -2.62
N MET A 75 -14.73 7.05 -2.92
CA MET A 75 -14.63 8.12 -1.93
C MET A 75 -15.98 8.71 -1.52
N ALA A 76 -16.95 8.79 -2.42
CA ALA A 76 -18.25 9.41 -2.12
C ALA A 76 -19.04 8.60 -1.09
N LYS A 77 -19.07 7.27 -1.23
CA LYS A 77 -19.74 6.37 -0.28
C LYS A 77 -18.96 6.22 1.03
N MET A 78 -17.61 6.24 0.97
CA MET A 78 -16.78 6.28 2.18
C MET A 78 -17.05 7.53 3.01
N ILE A 79 -17.13 8.70 2.38
CA ILE A 79 -17.50 9.96 3.06
C ILE A 79 -18.90 9.84 3.65
N GLY A 80 -19.86 9.33 2.88
CA GLY A 80 -21.24 9.13 3.33
C GLY A 80 -21.32 8.23 4.57
N TYR A 81 -20.65 7.10 4.55
CA TYR A 81 -20.57 6.16 5.68
C TYR A 81 -20.02 6.82 6.95
N VAL A 82 -18.87 7.48 6.83
CA VAL A 82 -18.19 8.10 7.97
C VAL A 82 -19.02 9.25 8.55
N ARG A 83 -19.69 10.04 7.73
CA ARG A 83 -20.60 11.10 8.19
C ARG A 83 -21.82 10.54 8.90
N THR A 84 -22.44 9.51 8.35
CA THR A 84 -23.54 8.78 9.01
C THR A 84 -23.14 8.31 10.39
N ALA A 85 -22.02 7.60 10.48
CA ALA A 85 -21.51 7.10 11.76
C ALA A 85 -21.18 8.22 12.77
N GLY A 86 -20.66 9.38 12.27
CA GLY A 86 -20.40 10.54 13.11
C GLY A 86 -21.67 11.23 13.63
N MET A 87 -22.80 11.14 12.91
CA MET A 87 -24.10 11.60 13.38
C MET A 87 -24.71 10.63 14.38
N GLU A 88 -24.60 9.31 14.12
CA GLU A 88 -25.06 8.28 15.05
C GLU A 88 -24.29 8.28 16.38
N ASN A 89 -23.02 8.66 16.36
CA ASN A 89 -22.21 8.90 17.55
C ASN A 89 -21.37 10.18 17.40
N PRO A 90 -21.76 11.31 18.01
CA PRO A 90 -20.99 12.55 18.01
C PRO A 90 -19.56 12.41 18.60
N ASN A 91 -19.33 11.37 19.42
CA ASN A 91 -18.02 11.05 19.97
C ASN A 91 -17.17 10.18 19.01
N THR A 92 -17.45 10.19 17.71
CA THR A 92 -16.66 9.47 16.72
C THR A 92 -15.33 10.17 16.41
N ILE A 93 -14.24 9.38 16.33
CA ILE A 93 -12.91 9.77 15.87
C ILE A 93 -12.62 8.95 14.61
N VAL A 94 -12.09 9.59 13.56
CA VAL A 94 -11.68 8.90 12.33
C VAL A 94 -10.17 8.82 12.27
N ALA A 95 -9.64 7.61 12.09
CA ALA A 95 -8.21 7.29 11.97
C ALA A 95 -7.93 6.54 10.67
N ALA A 96 -6.73 6.71 10.13
CA ALA A 96 -6.25 5.98 8.96
C ALA A 96 -5.00 5.15 9.31
N GLY A 97 -4.94 3.91 8.84
CA GLY A 97 -3.87 2.95 9.18
C GLY A 97 -2.63 3.02 8.28
N GLY A 98 -2.49 4.00 7.39
CA GLY A 98 -1.38 4.10 6.43
C GLY A 98 -1.67 3.43 5.09
N ASP A 99 -0.72 3.54 4.14
CA ASP A 99 -0.83 3.08 2.76
C ASP A 99 -2.08 3.65 2.05
N ASN A 100 -2.28 4.95 2.18
CA ASN A 100 -3.51 5.56 1.67
C ASN A 100 -3.38 6.06 0.23
N TYR A 101 -2.19 6.48 -0.21
CA TYR A 101 -2.01 7.37 -1.36
C TYR A 101 -1.67 6.66 -2.65
N GLN A 102 -0.63 5.85 -2.66
CA GLN A 102 -0.11 5.20 -3.84
C GLN A 102 -0.99 4.00 -4.23
N GLY A 103 -1.29 3.82 -5.53
CA GLY A 103 -1.98 2.62 -6.03
C GLY A 103 -2.74 2.84 -7.34
N THR A 104 -3.73 3.73 -7.40
CA THR A 104 -4.51 3.95 -8.62
C THR A 104 -3.95 5.07 -9.50
N ALA A 105 -4.26 5.03 -10.82
CA ALA A 105 -3.83 6.06 -11.76
C ALA A 105 -4.22 7.47 -11.32
N ILE A 106 -5.47 7.65 -10.89
CA ILE A 106 -5.99 8.95 -10.45
C ILE A 106 -5.23 9.50 -9.23
N SER A 107 -4.82 8.64 -8.32
CA SER A 107 -4.02 9.02 -7.17
C SER A 107 -2.57 9.28 -7.56
N ASN A 108 -1.96 8.39 -8.35
CA ASN A 108 -0.55 8.49 -8.75
C ASN A 108 -0.28 9.74 -9.59
N LEU A 109 -1.09 10.01 -10.60
CA LEU A 109 -0.96 11.17 -11.47
C LEU A 109 -1.15 12.51 -10.75
N THR A 110 -1.80 12.50 -9.59
CA THR A 110 -2.06 13.70 -8.76
C THR A 110 -1.29 13.71 -7.45
N TYR A 111 -0.39 12.74 -7.24
CA TYR A 111 0.32 12.55 -5.98
C TYR A 111 -0.63 12.54 -4.77
N GLY A 112 -1.75 11.84 -4.90
CA GLY A 112 -2.71 11.61 -3.82
C GLY A 112 -3.64 12.78 -3.48
N ALA A 113 -3.76 13.78 -4.34
CA ALA A 113 -4.63 14.94 -4.08
C ALA A 113 -6.09 14.56 -3.77
N PRO A 114 -6.76 13.65 -4.53
CA PRO A 114 -8.13 13.23 -4.22
C PRO A 114 -8.23 12.48 -2.88
N VAL A 115 -7.21 11.73 -2.49
CA VAL A 115 -7.17 11.04 -1.19
C VAL A 115 -7.12 12.04 -0.04
N SER A 116 -6.24 13.06 -0.13
CA SER A 116 -6.21 14.14 0.87
C SER A 116 -7.56 14.87 0.97
N ALA A 117 -8.22 15.14 -0.16
CA ALA A 117 -9.54 15.76 -0.18
C ALA A 117 -10.60 14.86 0.49
N MET A 118 -10.58 13.56 0.25
CA MET A 118 -11.44 12.58 0.93
C MET A 118 -11.18 12.57 2.44
N MET A 119 -9.91 12.47 2.88
CA MET A 119 -9.55 12.46 4.30
C MET A 119 -10.02 13.72 5.02
N ARG A 120 -9.90 14.89 4.38
CA ARG A 120 -10.45 16.14 4.89
C ARG A 120 -11.99 16.08 5.02
N ALA A 121 -12.69 15.58 4.01
CA ALA A 121 -14.15 15.48 4.01
C ALA A 121 -14.68 14.50 5.07
N MET A 122 -13.93 13.42 5.35
CA MET A 122 -14.19 12.47 6.43
C MET A 122 -13.74 12.96 7.81
N ASN A 123 -13.09 14.12 7.89
CA ASN A 123 -12.55 14.68 9.15
C ASN A 123 -11.56 13.73 9.86
N VAL A 124 -10.71 13.04 9.09
CA VAL A 124 -9.63 12.21 9.63
C VAL A 124 -8.76 13.05 10.56
N LYS A 125 -8.42 12.53 11.74
CA LYS A 125 -7.64 13.26 12.75
C LYS A 125 -6.18 12.80 12.78
N VAL A 126 -5.96 11.50 12.68
CA VAL A 126 -4.65 10.86 12.79
C VAL A 126 -4.48 9.79 11.73
N CYS A 127 -3.26 9.62 11.28
CA CYS A 127 -2.89 8.63 10.28
C CYS A 127 -1.57 7.96 10.70
N ALA A 128 -1.48 6.64 10.69
CA ALA A 128 -0.22 5.93 10.74
C ALA A 128 0.57 6.15 9.46
N VAL A 129 1.88 5.96 9.51
CA VAL A 129 2.75 5.99 8.33
C VAL A 129 2.97 4.56 7.86
N GLY A 130 2.51 4.25 6.66
CA GLY A 130 2.79 2.99 5.99
C GLY A 130 4.07 3.03 5.15
N ASN A 131 4.44 1.90 4.54
CA ASN A 131 5.61 1.83 3.69
C ASN A 131 5.39 2.57 2.35
N HIS A 132 4.19 2.57 1.81
CA HIS A 132 3.85 3.25 0.57
C HIS A 132 3.66 4.77 0.70
N GLU A 133 3.63 5.32 1.90
CA GLU A 133 3.74 6.77 2.07
C GLU A 133 5.13 7.30 1.64
N PHE A 134 6.13 6.44 1.51
CA PHE A 134 7.48 6.83 1.04
C PHE A 134 7.68 6.70 -0.47
N ASP A 135 6.75 6.13 -1.23
CA ASP A 135 6.93 5.85 -2.66
C ASP A 135 7.25 7.10 -3.50
N TRP A 136 6.81 8.27 -3.07
CA TRP A 136 7.14 9.56 -3.70
C TRP A 136 8.01 10.47 -2.82
N GLY A 137 8.72 9.88 -1.87
CA GLY A 137 9.60 10.58 -0.93
C GLY A 137 8.85 11.24 0.24
N SER A 138 9.53 11.33 1.39
CA SER A 138 8.96 11.88 2.64
C SER A 138 8.61 13.38 2.57
N ASN A 139 9.07 14.11 1.56
CA ASN A 139 8.75 15.52 1.35
C ASN A 139 7.25 15.77 1.06
N ARG A 140 6.49 14.74 0.69
CA ARG A 140 5.04 14.82 0.48
C ARG A 140 4.24 14.86 1.79
N MET A 141 4.77 14.31 2.87
CA MET A 141 4.08 14.13 4.15
C MET A 141 3.45 15.43 4.68
N THR A 142 4.23 16.52 4.68
CA THR A 142 3.75 17.83 5.16
C THR A 142 2.60 18.38 4.31
N LYS A 143 2.67 18.21 2.98
CA LYS A 143 1.62 18.66 2.07
C LYS A 143 0.33 17.86 2.29
N TRP A 144 0.42 16.56 2.38
CA TRP A 144 -0.74 15.69 2.62
C TRP A 144 -1.45 16.00 3.93
N GLN A 145 -0.70 16.20 5.03
CA GLN A 145 -1.26 16.63 6.31
C GLN A 145 -2.02 17.97 6.18
N LYS A 146 -1.42 18.95 5.50
CA LYS A 146 -2.06 20.24 5.28
C LYS A 146 -3.34 20.10 4.44
N ASP A 147 -3.27 19.38 3.33
CA ASP A 147 -4.39 19.22 2.39
C ASP A 147 -5.50 18.36 3.01
N GLY A 148 -5.16 17.30 3.73
CA GLY A 148 -6.09 16.38 4.38
C GLY A 148 -6.56 16.82 5.77
N ASN A 149 -5.91 17.83 6.38
CA ASN A 149 -6.18 18.34 7.73
C ASN A 149 -6.11 17.26 8.82
N PHE A 150 -5.09 16.43 8.78
CA PHE A 150 -4.82 15.37 9.75
C PHE A 150 -3.35 15.43 10.24
N THR A 151 -2.97 14.57 11.18
CA THR A 151 -1.59 14.44 11.67
C THR A 151 -1.08 13.03 11.40
N PHE A 152 0.09 12.89 10.73
CA PHE A 152 0.83 11.64 10.71
C PHE A 152 1.41 11.32 12.07
N LEU A 153 1.31 10.05 12.47
CA LEU A 153 1.88 9.53 13.71
C LEU A 153 2.94 8.45 13.37
N ALA A 154 4.16 8.64 13.91
CA ALA A 154 5.26 7.70 13.74
C ALA A 154 6.28 7.87 14.88
N ALA A 155 6.08 7.15 15.98
CA ALA A 155 6.97 7.21 17.15
C ALA A 155 8.32 6.55 16.89
N ASN A 156 8.34 5.48 16.09
CA ASN A 156 9.51 4.64 15.83
C ASN A 156 10.23 4.97 14.49
N ILE A 157 9.96 6.13 13.89
CA ILE A 157 10.74 6.63 12.75
C ILE A 157 11.64 7.75 13.21
N VAL A 158 12.96 7.54 13.10
CA VAL A 158 13.97 8.52 13.49
C VAL A 158 14.94 8.83 12.36
N GLU A 159 15.53 10.01 12.39
CA GLU A 159 16.61 10.36 11.48
C GLU A 159 17.91 9.64 11.89
N LYS A 160 18.49 8.82 11.01
CA LYS A 160 19.74 8.07 11.29
C LYS A 160 20.87 8.95 11.81
N LYS A 161 21.01 10.17 11.27
CA LYS A 161 22.11 11.07 11.63
C LYS A 161 22.00 11.64 13.03
N SER A 162 20.80 11.94 13.50
CA SER A 162 20.55 12.64 14.77
C SER A 162 19.98 11.74 15.87
N GLY A 163 19.42 10.58 15.51
CA GLY A 163 18.63 9.73 16.40
C GLY A 163 17.34 10.36 16.88
N LYS A 164 16.96 11.52 16.34
CA LYS A 164 15.75 12.25 16.74
C LYS A 164 14.54 11.81 15.92
N PRO A 165 13.32 11.89 16.51
CA PRO A 165 12.09 11.68 15.75
C PRO A 165 12.03 12.61 14.52
N VAL A 166 11.45 12.11 13.42
CA VAL A 166 11.24 12.89 12.20
C VAL A 166 10.36 14.11 12.46
N SER A 167 10.64 15.21 11.78
CA SER A 167 9.92 16.49 12.04
C SER A 167 8.54 16.56 11.39
N TRP A 168 8.27 15.73 10.39
CA TRP A 168 7.01 15.71 9.63
C TRP A 168 5.93 14.78 10.22
N ALA A 169 6.22 14.01 11.27
CA ALA A 169 5.26 13.21 12.02
C ALA A 169 5.38 13.48 13.53
N LYS A 170 4.33 13.13 14.26
CA LYS A 170 4.34 13.16 15.72
C LYS A 170 4.42 11.74 16.28
N PRO A 171 5.02 11.52 17.46
CA PRO A 171 5.00 10.19 18.08
C PRO A 171 3.61 9.79 18.56
N TYR A 172 2.82 10.73 19.01
CA TYR A 172 1.45 10.53 19.50
C TYR A 172 0.56 11.75 19.24
N SER A 173 -0.75 11.55 19.41
CA SER A 173 -1.74 12.62 19.48
C SER A 173 -2.82 12.25 20.51
N ILE A 174 -3.29 13.23 21.28
CA ILE A 174 -4.45 13.07 22.18
C ILE A 174 -5.62 13.83 21.58
N ILE A 175 -6.74 13.12 21.38
CA ILE A 175 -7.99 13.68 20.85
C ILE A 175 -9.05 13.63 21.94
N THR A 176 -9.66 14.77 22.21
CA THR A 176 -10.78 14.86 23.15
C THR A 176 -12.11 14.73 22.42
N LYS A 177 -12.96 13.83 22.86
CA LYS A 177 -14.35 13.66 22.41
C LYS A 177 -15.28 13.57 23.62
N GLY A 178 -16.23 14.48 23.67
CA GLY A 178 -17.00 14.67 24.90
C GLY A 178 -16.06 14.94 26.08
N ASN A 179 -16.16 14.12 27.12
CA ASN A 179 -15.31 14.22 28.32
C ASN A 179 -14.10 13.26 28.29
N TYR A 180 -13.85 12.56 27.15
CA TYR A 180 -12.86 11.49 27.06
C TYR A 180 -11.64 11.91 26.24
N LYS A 181 -10.45 11.61 26.75
CA LYS A 181 -9.15 11.83 26.09
C LYS A 181 -8.61 10.51 25.56
N ILE A 182 -8.56 10.37 24.26
CA ILE A 182 -8.04 9.19 23.59
C ILE A 182 -6.67 9.51 23.00
N ALA A 183 -5.63 8.83 23.47
CA ALA A 183 -4.30 8.93 22.92
C ALA A 183 -4.08 7.88 21.81
N PHE A 184 -3.41 8.30 20.75
CA PHE A 184 -2.95 7.43 19.69
C PHE A 184 -1.42 7.49 19.63
N ILE A 185 -0.74 6.35 19.72
CA ILE A 185 0.70 6.20 19.48
C ILE A 185 0.87 5.65 18.07
N GLY A 186 1.62 6.35 17.22
CA GLY A 186 1.86 5.91 15.85
C GLY A 186 3.04 4.96 15.76
N LEU A 187 2.89 3.80 15.08
CA LEU A 187 3.97 2.83 14.90
C LEU A 187 4.01 2.33 13.44
N ALA A 188 5.12 2.58 12.76
CA ALA A 188 5.40 2.07 11.42
C ALA A 188 5.99 0.66 11.47
N HIS A 189 5.87 -0.08 10.36
CA HIS A 189 6.47 -1.40 10.23
C HIS A 189 8.00 -1.32 10.34
N PRO A 190 8.66 -2.16 11.15
CA PRO A 190 10.11 -2.08 11.33
C PRO A 190 10.89 -2.38 10.04
N ASP A 191 10.33 -3.21 9.16
CA ASP A 191 10.96 -3.58 7.88
C ASP A 191 10.64 -2.61 6.74
N THR A 192 10.08 -1.43 7.01
CA THR A 192 9.75 -0.44 5.97
C THR A 192 10.93 -0.13 5.06
N ALA A 193 12.17 -0.20 5.56
CA ALA A 193 13.37 0.05 4.75
C ALA A 193 13.55 -0.90 3.57
N VAL A 194 12.96 -2.10 3.62
CA VAL A 194 12.99 -3.12 2.53
C VAL A 194 11.62 -3.28 1.86
N LEU A 195 10.60 -2.57 2.32
CA LEU A 195 9.23 -2.60 1.79
C LEU A 195 8.89 -1.37 0.92
N THR A 196 9.85 -0.46 0.73
CA THR A 196 9.74 0.71 -0.15
C THR A 196 11.09 1.02 -0.80
N SER A 197 11.15 2.03 -1.67
CA SER A 197 12.40 2.43 -2.32
C SER A 197 13.46 2.83 -1.28
N ALA A 198 14.60 2.15 -1.28
CA ALA A 198 15.71 2.40 -0.35
C ALA A 198 16.21 3.86 -0.44
N GLU A 199 16.17 4.50 -1.61
CA GLU A 199 16.54 5.89 -1.82
C GLU A 199 15.69 6.84 -0.93
N HIS A 200 14.38 6.60 -0.87
CA HIS A 200 13.43 7.46 -0.18
C HIS A 200 13.51 7.37 1.35
N VAL A 201 14.13 6.32 1.88
CA VAL A 201 14.24 6.05 3.32
C VAL A 201 15.69 5.95 3.82
N SER A 202 16.69 6.18 2.96
CA SER A 202 18.12 6.01 3.26
C SER A 202 18.60 6.79 4.50
N GLY A 203 17.97 7.94 4.79
CA GLY A 203 18.25 8.80 5.95
C GLY A 203 17.44 8.45 7.20
N LEU A 204 16.57 7.44 7.14
CA LEU A 204 15.65 7.06 8.22
C LEU A 204 16.03 5.72 8.84
N GLU A 205 15.72 5.57 10.12
CA GLU A 205 15.77 4.32 10.86
C GLU A 205 14.38 4.00 11.42
N PHE A 206 13.96 2.76 11.27
CA PHE A 206 12.70 2.24 11.78
C PHE A 206 13.02 1.37 13.00
N THR A 207 12.86 1.96 14.19
CA THR A 207 13.23 1.33 15.45
C THR A 207 12.18 0.30 15.89
N ASP A 208 12.53 -0.52 16.88
CA ASP A 208 11.63 -1.54 17.43
C ASP A 208 10.31 -0.92 17.94
N PRO A 209 9.16 -1.30 17.35
CA PRO A 209 7.87 -0.71 17.67
C PRO A 209 7.38 -1.06 19.09
N VAL A 210 7.76 -2.22 19.66
CA VAL A 210 7.37 -2.61 21.02
C VAL A 210 8.09 -1.74 22.03
N LYS A 211 9.41 -1.63 21.90
CA LYS A 211 10.24 -0.80 22.77
C LYS A 211 9.80 0.66 22.73
N THR A 212 9.71 1.21 21.53
CA THR A 212 9.33 2.63 21.34
C THR A 212 7.89 2.89 21.81
N GLY A 213 6.98 1.96 21.50
CA GLY A 213 5.60 2.02 21.97
C GLY A 213 5.49 2.05 23.49
N GLN A 214 6.31 1.23 24.20
CA GLN A 214 6.36 1.23 25.67
C GLN A 214 6.85 2.57 26.23
N GLU A 215 7.91 3.15 25.65
CA GLU A 215 8.45 4.43 26.08
C GLU A 215 7.37 5.54 26.01
N TRP A 216 6.58 5.58 24.95
CA TRP A 216 5.51 6.55 24.78
C TRP A 216 4.27 6.24 25.62
N ALA A 217 3.92 4.97 25.85
CA ALA A 217 2.86 4.59 26.76
C ALA A 217 3.20 5.04 28.20
N ASP A 218 4.42 4.79 28.67
CA ASP A 218 4.90 5.24 29.98
C ASP A 218 4.88 6.77 30.12
N TYR A 219 5.28 7.49 29.07
CA TYR A 219 5.22 8.96 29.02
C TYR A 219 3.79 9.47 29.20
N LEU A 220 2.82 8.87 28.49
CA LEU A 220 1.41 9.24 28.52
C LEU A 220 0.75 8.88 29.87
N LEU A 221 1.02 7.68 30.38
CA LEU A 221 0.51 7.22 31.70
C LEU A 221 1.02 8.06 32.84
N ALA A 222 2.25 8.58 32.74
CA ALA A 222 2.82 9.51 33.71
C ALA A 222 2.22 10.93 33.63
N GLY A 223 1.29 11.19 32.70
CA GLY A 223 0.65 12.49 32.53
C GLY A 223 1.60 13.60 32.03
N LYS A 224 2.70 13.24 31.36
CA LYS A 224 3.71 14.19 30.87
C LYS A 224 3.28 14.94 29.60
N ALA A 225 2.23 14.48 28.91
CA ALA A 225 1.67 15.19 27.76
C ALA A 225 1.04 16.53 28.24
N LYS A 226 1.17 17.57 27.39
CA LYS A 226 0.58 18.89 27.70
C LYS A 226 -0.95 18.85 27.85
N GLU A 227 -1.59 17.90 27.16
CA GLU A 227 -3.03 17.60 27.21
C GLU A 227 -3.43 16.86 28.51
N GLY A 228 -2.45 16.44 29.32
CA GLY A 228 -2.61 15.64 30.52
C GLY A 228 -2.73 14.14 30.23
N LYS A 229 -3.03 13.36 31.26
CA LYS A 229 -3.18 11.92 31.18
C LYS A 229 -4.40 11.54 30.32
N PRO A 230 -4.26 10.61 29.35
CA PRO A 230 -5.41 10.10 28.57
C PRO A 230 -6.25 9.09 29.38
N ASP A 231 -7.49 8.90 28.95
CA ASP A 231 -8.42 7.91 29.47
C ASP A 231 -8.28 6.56 28.75
N ALA A 232 -7.79 6.57 27.51
CA ALA A 232 -7.43 5.38 26.72
C ALA A 232 -6.19 5.64 25.87
N ILE A 233 -5.36 4.60 25.64
CA ILE A 233 -4.16 4.64 24.79
C ILE A 233 -4.27 3.56 23.72
N ILE A 234 -4.30 3.97 22.46
CA ILE A 234 -4.47 3.11 21.28
C ILE A 234 -3.18 3.14 20.45
N ALA A 235 -2.65 1.98 20.10
CA ALA A 235 -1.63 1.91 19.08
C ALA A 235 -2.27 2.03 17.68
N LEU A 236 -1.95 3.08 16.93
CA LEU A 236 -2.35 3.24 15.52
C LEU A 236 -1.15 2.88 14.65
N THR A 237 -1.23 1.75 13.94
CA THR A 237 -0.06 1.16 13.35
C THR A 237 -0.24 0.79 11.88
N HIS A 238 0.90 0.74 11.16
CA HIS A 238 0.95 0.07 9.87
C HIS A 238 1.77 -1.22 9.99
N ILE A 239 1.27 -2.16 10.79
CA ILE A 239 1.92 -3.45 11.10
C ILE A 239 0.89 -4.55 10.90
N ASP A 240 1.33 -5.65 10.30
CA ASP A 240 0.50 -6.75 9.84
C ASP A 240 -0.21 -7.50 10.97
N SER A 241 -1.44 -7.91 10.71
CA SER A 241 -2.19 -8.90 11.48
C SER A 241 -3.03 -9.79 10.56
N PHE A 242 -3.25 -11.02 10.98
CA PHE A 242 -4.04 -12.03 10.27
C PHE A 242 -5.03 -12.67 11.23
N GLN A 243 -6.20 -13.06 10.73
CA GLN A 243 -7.17 -13.78 11.56
C GLN A 243 -7.63 -15.04 10.82
N LYS A 244 -7.48 -16.19 11.48
CA LYS A 244 -7.96 -17.48 10.99
C LYS A 244 -8.55 -18.29 12.15
N ASP A 245 -9.73 -18.86 11.95
CA ASP A 245 -10.43 -19.69 12.94
C ASP A 245 -10.51 -19.02 14.32
N GLY A 246 -10.77 -17.72 14.34
CA GLY A 246 -10.87 -16.90 15.54
C GLY A 246 -9.53 -16.51 16.18
N LYS A 247 -8.40 -17.05 15.71
CA LYS A 247 -7.05 -16.72 16.22
C LYS A 247 -6.42 -15.59 15.42
N ILE A 248 -5.82 -14.64 16.12
CA ILE A 248 -5.06 -13.54 15.53
C ILE A 248 -3.57 -13.86 15.61
N SER A 249 -2.85 -13.58 14.53
CA SER A 249 -1.40 -13.73 14.38
C SER A 249 -0.81 -12.51 13.64
N GLY A 250 0.50 -12.51 13.41
CA GLY A 250 1.24 -11.43 12.75
C GLY A 250 2.00 -10.55 13.74
N ASN A 251 2.77 -9.59 13.18
CA ASN A 251 3.66 -8.75 13.98
C ASN A 251 2.91 -7.81 14.93
N ALA A 252 1.68 -7.41 14.60
CA ALA A 252 0.85 -6.57 15.46
C ALA A 252 0.53 -7.23 16.82
N VAL A 253 0.53 -8.58 16.91
CA VAL A 253 0.33 -9.30 18.17
C VAL A 253 1.43 -9.00 19.18
N LYS A 254 2.68 -8.73 18.75
CA LYS A 254 3.77 -8.35 19.65
C LYS A 254 3.52 -7.04 20.40
N LEU A 255 2.70 -6.15 19.82
CA LEU A 255 2.35 -4.88 20.45
C LEU A 255 1.46 -5.05 21.69
N THR A 256 0.83 -6.21 21.86
CA THR A 256 0.07 -6.54 23.07
C THR A 256 0.97 -6.70 24.31
N GLU A 257 2.28 -6.76 24.14
CA GLU A 257 3.26 -6.77 25.24
C GLU A 257 3.46 -5.38 25.86
N ILE A 258 3.05 -4.30 25.16
CA ILE A 258 3.17 -2.93 25.63
C ILE A 258 2.16 -2.69 26.76
N LYS A 259 2.68 -2.46 27.96
CA LYS A 259 1.86 -2.19 29.15
C LYS A 259 1.18 -0.83 29.03
N GLY A 260 -0.11 -0.82 29.32
CA GLY A 260 -0.91 0.40 29.31
C GLY A 260 -1.49 0.78 27.96
N LEU A 261 -1.32 -0.04 26.91
CA LEU A 261 -2.17 0.01 25.73
C LEU A 261 -3.53 -0.64 26.03
N ASP A 262 -4.57 -0.10 25.40
CA ASP A 262 -5.94 -0.60 25.52
C ASP A 262 -6.41 -1.31 24.25
N ALA A 263 -5.85 -0.99 23.06
CA ALA A 263 -6.13 -1.68 21.80
C ALA A 263 -5.05 -1.40 20.74
N VAL A 264 -5.02 -2.22 19.68
CA VAL A 264 -4.18 -2.08 18.50
C VAL A 264 -5.03 -1.93 17.25
N LEU A 265 -4.82 -0.86 16.50
CA LEU A 265 -5.31 -0.67 15.13
C LEU A 265 -4.17 -1.03 14.18
N SER A 266 -4.31 -2.12 13.44
CA SER A 266 -3.31 -2.69 12.54
C SER A 266 -3.65 -2.43 11.05
N ALA A 267 -2.71 -2.73 10.15
CA ALA A 267 -2.83 -2.51 8.70
C ALA A 267 -1.87 -3.44 7.92
N HIS A 268 -1.45 -3.06 6.71
CA HIS A 268 -0.40 -3.65 5.90
C HIS A 268 -0.74 -4.99 5.24
N SER A 269 -1.34 -5.92 5.96
CA SER A 269 -1.61 -7.28 5.45
C SER A 269 -2.86 -7.39 4.57
N HIS A 270 -3.62 -6.29 4.39
CA HIS A 270 -4.88 -6.29 3.63
C HIS A 270 -5.87 -7.37 4.12
N GLN A 271 -5.99 -7.55 5.44
CA GLN A 271 -6.89 -8.54 6.04
C GLN A 271 -8.04 -7.87 6.80
N THR A 272 -9.11 -8.61 6.97
CA THR A 272 -10.17 -8.26 7.93
C THR A 272 -9.85 -8.93 9.26
N VAL A 273 -9.57 -8.13 10.29
CA VAL A 273 -9.27 -8.62 11.64
C VAL A 273 -10.12 -7.87 12.65
N ALA A 274 -10.87 -8.58 13.45
CA ALA A 274 -11.63 -8.02 14.57
C ALA A 274 -11.73 -9.07 15.69
N GLY A 275 -11.00 -8.88 16.78
CA GLY A 275 -10.95 -9.84 17.87
C GLY A 275 -9.92 -9.44 18.91
N GLU A 276 -9.48 -10.40 19.72
CA GLU A 276 -8.49 -10.19 20.78
C GLU A 276 -7.32 -11.15 20.63
N ALA A 277 -6.13 -10.65 20.95
CA ALA A 277 -4.94 -11.46 21.15
C ALA A 277 -4.33 -11.07 22.51
N ASN A 278 -3.97 -12.06 23.33
CA ASN A 278 -3.43 -11.85 24.68
C ASN A 278 -4.30 -10.92 25.55
N GLY A 279 -5.64 -10.94 25.36
CA GLY A 279 -6.59 -10.10 26.09
C GLY A 279 -6.65 -8.65 25.62
N MET A 280 -6.01 -8.29 24.50
CA MET A 280 -6.03 -6.95 23.90
C MET A 280 -6.76 -6.96 22.56
N PRO A 281 -7.73 -6.04 22.32
CA PRO A 281 -8.41 -5.89 21.05
C PRO A 281 -7.45 -5.51 19.92
N ILE A 282 -7.56 -6.20 18.76
CA ILE A 282 -6.85 -5.90 17.51
C ILE A 282 -7.88 -5.75 16.40
N LEU A 283 -7.73 -4.67 15.62
CA LEU A 283 -8.65 -4.32 14.53
C LEU A 283 -7.88 -3.97 13.27
N GLN A 284 -8.28 -4.55 12.11
CA GLN A 284 -7.81 -4.16 10.78
C GLN A 284 -8.97 -4.14 9.80
N ALA A 285 -9.06 -3.13 8.95
CA ALA A 285 -10.22 -2.81 8.12
C ALA A 285 -10.07 -3.22 6.65
N TYR A 286 -9.53 -4.41 6.37
CA TYR A 286 -9.30 -4.90 5.00
C TYR A 286 -8.40 -3.95 4.19
N CYS A 287 -8.86 -3.50 2.99
CA CYS A 287 -8.12 -2.57 2.12
C CYS A 287 -9.04 -1.90 1.09
N HIS A 288 -8.52 -0.92 0.34
CA HIS A 288 -9.12 -0.30 -0.85
C HIS A 288 -10.51 0.32 -0.60
N GLY A 289 -10.81 0.75 0.62
CA GLY A 289 -12.14 1.27 0.98
C GLY A 289 -13.25 0.22 0.90
N ARG A 290 -12.92 -1.07 1.05
CA ARG A 290 -13.89 -2.17 1.04
C ARG A 290 -14.54 -2.40 2.39
N ALA A 291 -13.89 -1.98 3.45
CA ALA A 291 -14.38 -2.12 4.82
C ALA A 291 -14.04 -0.89 5.64
N VAL A 292 -14.78 -0.71 6.74
CA VAL A 292 -14.48 0.25 7.81
C VAL A 292 -14.46 -0.50 9.13
N GLY A 293 -13.37 -0.39 9.86
CA GLY A 293 -13.27 -0.89 11.22
C GLY A 293 -13.91 0.09 12.20
N LYS A 294 -14.54 -0.41 13.24
CA LYS A 294 -15.07 0.35 14.36
C LYS A 294 -14.59 -0.24 15.68
N LEU A 295 -13.87 0.55 16.45
CA LEU A 295 -13.51 0.22 17.83
C LEU A 295 -14.38 1.05 18.77
N SER A 296 -15.33 0.41 19.44
CA SER A 296 -16.24 1.08 20.39
C SER A 296 -15.71 0.95 21.80
N ILE A 297 -15.40 2.08 22.44
CA ILE A 297 -14.89 2.16 23.83
C ILE A 297 -16.00 2.72 24.71
N THR A 298 -16.46 1.93 25.68
CA THR A 298 -17.46 2.34 26.68
C THR A 298 -16.76 2.69 27.97
N PHE A 299 -17.05 3.86 28.50
CA PHE A 299 -16.48 4.36 29.75
C PHE A 299 -17.50 4.27 30.89
N GLY A 300 -17.01 4.00 32.09
CA GLY A 300 -17.74 4.02 33.36
C GLY A 300 -17.35 5.22 34.23
N GLU A 301 -17.52 5.04 35.54
CA GLU A 301 -17.15 6.06 36.51
C GLU A 301 -15.66 6.45 36.42
N LYS A 302 -15.39 7.75 36.58
CA LYS A 302 -14.03 8.33 36.53
C LYS A 302 -13.31 8.01 35.23
N ASN A 303 -14.06 7.93 34.11
CA ASN A 303 -13.56 7.61 32.76
C ASN A 303 -12.80 6.27 32.66
N LYS A 304 -13.08 5.30 33.54
CA LYS A 304 -12.50 3.97 33.42
C LYS A 304 -13.13 3.22 32.25
N ILE A 305 -12.29 2.55 31.46
CA ILE A 305 -12.78 1.68 30.39
C ILE A 305 -13.53 0.50 31.02
N VAL A 306 -14.77 0.32 30.59
CA VAL A 306 -15.64 -0.82 30.96
C VAL A 306 -15.58 -1.90 29.89
N LYS A 307 -15.53 -1.50 28.62
CA LYS A 307 -15.57 -2.43 27.49
C LYS A 307 -14.95 -1.81 26.24
N ILE A 308 -14.24 -2.63 25.47
CA ILE A 308 -13.79 -2.28 24.11
C ILE A 308 -14.29 -3.38 23.17
N VAL A 309 -14.90 -2.98 22.06
CA VAL A 309 -15.44 -3.92 21.05
C VAL A 309 -14.89 -3.57 19.69
N PRO A 310 -14.02 -4.40 19.10
CA PRO A 310 -13.61 -4.28 17.72
C PRO A 310 -14.67 -4.89 16.79
N MET A 311 -14.99 -4.24 15.69
CA MET A 311 -15.89 -4.72 14.65
C MET A 311 -15.40 -4.23 13.29
N VAL A 312 -15.57 -5.03 12.25
CA VAL A 312 -15.35 -4.62 10.86
C VAL A 312 -16.66 -4.70 10.11
N ASP A 313 -17.04 -3.61 9.49
CA ASP A 313 -18.11 -3.57 8.50
C ASP A 313 -17.51 -3.66 7.11
N GLU A 314 -17.75 -4.78 6.42
CA GLU A 314 -17.34 -4.98 5.03
C GLU A 314 -18.32 -4.25 4.09
N ILE A 315 -18.23 -2.92 4.08
CA ILE A 315 -19.16 -2.02 3.39
C ILE A 315 -19.36 -2.34 1.91
N TYR A 316 -18.39 -3.01 1.27
CA TYR A 316 -18.54 -3.44 -0.13
C TYR A 316 -19.69 -4.43 -0.35
N LYS A 317 -20.08 -5.18 0.68
CA LYS A 317 -21.19 -6.15 0.60
C LYS A 317 -22.57 -5.49 0.51
N HIS A 318 -22.66 -4.24 0.96
CA HIS A 318 -23.90 -3.46 0.97
C HIS A 318 -23.71 -2.02 0.48
N LYS A 319 -22.69 -1.77 -0.35
CA LYS A 319 -22.29 -0.44 -0.82
C LYS A 319 -23.42 0.32 -1.53
N ASP A 320 -24.38 -0.39 -2.14
CA ASP A 320 -25.49 0.22 -2.86
C ASP A 320 -26.55 0.81 -1.92
N SER A 321 -26.52 0.46 -0.63
CA SER A 321 -27.37 1.06 0.41
C SER A 321 -26.72 2.26 1.12
N LEU A 322 -25.43 2.54 0.85
CA LEU A 322 -24.72 3.65 1.47
C LEU A 322 -25.14 4.99 0.85
N ILE A 323 -25.14 6.02 1.68
CA ILE A 323 -25.34 7.40 1.18
C ILE A 323 -24.13 7.78 0.32
N GLU A 324 -24.37 8.12 -0.93
CA GLU A 324 -23.36 8.72 -1.81
C GLU A 324 -23.27 10.21 -1.51
N ASP A 325 -22.24 10.65 -0.78
CA ASP A 325 -22.06 12.06 -0.43
C ASP A 325 -21.88 12.95 -1.67
N ALA A 326 -22.73 13.92 -1.86
CA ALA A 326 -22.76 14.75 -3.08
C ALA A 326 -21.46 15.55 -3.27
N LYS A 327 -20.84 16.06 -2.19
CA LYS A 327 -19.55 16.78 -2.28
C LYS A 327 -18.42 15.80 -2.58
N GLY A 328 -18.45 14.61 -2.01
CA GLY A 328 -17.52 13.53 -2.31
C GLY A 328 -17.62 13.11 -3.78
N LYS A 329 -18.84 12.97 -4.30
CA LYS A 329 -19.07 12.68 -5.72
C LYS A 329 -18.55 13.79 -6.65
N ALA A 330 -18.84 15.03 -6.34
CA ALA A 330 -18.37 16.18 -7.12
C ALA A 330 -16.82 16.26 -7.14
N LEU A 331 -16.18 15.99 -6.00
CA LEU A 331 -14.71 15.90 -5.92
C LEU A 331 -14.16 14.80 -6.83
N TYR A 332 -14.73 13.59 -6.78
CA TYR A 332 -14.32 12.50 -7.64
C TYR A 332 -14.50 12.85 -9.13
N THR A 333 -15.68 13.33 -9.51
CA THR A 333 -16.01 13.70 -10.90
C THR A 333 -15.04 14.75 -11.46
N LYS A 334 -14.61 15.71 -10.63
CA LYS A 334 -13.60 16.70 -11.03
C LYS A 334 -12.30 16.00 -11.48
N TYR A 335 -11.72 15.13 -10.64
CA TYR A 335 -10.48 14.44 -10.98
C TYR A 335 -10.65 13.44 -12.12
N GLU A 336 -11.78 12.74 -12.19
CA GLU A 336 -12.11 11.84 -13.29
C GLU A 336 -12.18 12.59 -14.63
N THR A 337 -12.81 13.76 -14.66
CA THR A 337 -12.91 14.61 -15.85
C THR A 337 -11.55 15.14 -16.29
N GLU A 338 -10.73 15.60 -15.34
CA GLU A 338 -9.39 16.14 -15.62
C GLU A 338 -8.43 15.08 -16.16
N LEU A 339 -8.49 13.85 -15.64
CA LEU A 339 -7.56 12.77 -15.95
C LEU A 339 -8.10 11.72 -16.92
N GLY A 340 -9.41 11.68 -17.12
CA GLY A 340 -10.08 10.71 -17.98
C GLY A 340 -9.46 10.55 -19.38
N PRO A 341 -9.12 11.65 -20.07
CA PRO A 341 -8.48 11.56 -21.40
C PRO A 341 -7.13 10.83 -21.37
N ILE A 342 -6.34 11.02 -20.30
CA ILE A 342 -5.03 10.34 -20.15
C ILE A 342 -5.23 8.89 -19.75
N MET A 343 -6.05 8.64 -18.73
CA MET A 343 -6.27 7.28 -18.22
C MET A 343 -7.01 6.39 -19.20
N GLY A 344 -7.93 6.95 -19.98
CA GLY A 344 -8.75 6.23 -20.95
C GLY A 344 -8.07 6.02 -22.31
N GLU A 345 -6.84 6.51 -22.54
CA GLU A 345 -6.11 6.28 -23.79
C GLU A 345 -5.92 4.77 -24.00
N VAL A 346 -6.52 4.22 -25.08
CA VAL A 346 -6.36 2.82 -25.45
C VAL A 346 -5.01 2.64 -26.10
N ILE A 347 -4.17 1.79 -25.52
CA ILE A 347 -2.79 1.53 -25.95
C ILE A 347 -2.62 0.21 -26.67
N GLY A 348 -3.61 -0.69 -26.62
CA GLY A 348 -3.60 -1.98 -27.29
C GLY A 348 -4.77 -2.87 -26.88
N ILE A 349 -4.69 -4.16 -27.22
CA ILE A 349 -5.71 -5.16 -26.94
C ILE A 349 -5.05 -6.38 -26.27
N ALA A 350 -5.67 -6.90 -25.22
CA ALA A 350 -5.37 -8.21 -24.64
C ALA A 350 -6.31 -9.25 -25.27
N GLU A 351 -5.77 -10.26 -25.97
CA GLU A 351 -6.57 -11.33 -26.59
C GLU A 351 -7.30 -12.19 -25.56
N ALA A 352 -6.73 -12.31 -24.37
CA ALA A 352 -7.29 -13.05 -23.23
C ALA A 352 -6.90 -12.38 -21.91
N GLU A 353 -7.47 -12.83 -20.81
CA GLU A 353 -7.11 -12.38 -19.48
C GLU A 353 -5.66 -12.77 -19.13
N PHE A 354 -4.91 -11.83 -18.56
CA PHE A 354 -3.60 -12.07 -17.96
C PHE A 354 -3.80 -12.14 -16.45
N ALA A 355 -4.11 -13.34 -15.96
CA ALA A 355 -4.35 -13.57 -14.54
C ALA A 355 -3.09 -13.26 -13.70
N HIS A 356 -3.30 -12.67 -12.53
CA HIS A 356 -2.27 -12.46 -11.50
C HIS A 356 -2.89 -12.57 -10.11
N GLU A 357 -2.94 -13.78 -9.59
CA GLU A 357 -3.38 -14.05 -8.22
C GLU A 357 -2.17 -14.01 -7.28
N ARG A 358 -2.09 -12.94 -6.47
CA ARG A 358 -0.93 -12.69 -5.58
C ARG A 358 -0.75 -13.75 -4.49
N SER A 359 -1.79 -14.51 -4.21
CA SER A 359 -1.76 -15.64 -3.28
C SER A 359 -1.26 -16.96 -3.90
N GLU A 360 -1.17 -17.04 -5.22
CA GLU A 360 -0.59 -18.22 -5.88
C GLU A 360 0.89 -18.35 -5.55
N LYS A 361 1.31 -19.59 -5.34
CA LYS A 361 2.68 -19.94 -4.95
C LYS A 361 3.26 -21.00 -5.87
N GLY A 362 4.55 -20.84 -6.18
CA GLY A 362 5.34 -21.85 -6.87
C GLY A 362 5.16 -21.90 -8.38
N SER A 363 4.57 -20.87 -9.00
CA SER A 363 4.42 -20.77 -10.45
C SER A 363 4.49 -19.31 -10.92
N ASN A 364 4.80 -19.10 -12.20
CA ASN A 364 4.51 -17.83 -12.84
C ASN A 364 3.00 -17.63 -12.97
N THR A 365 2.56 -16.39 -12.92
CA THR A 365 1.24 -15.99 -13.38
C THR A 365 1.29 -15.54 -14.85
N ALA A 366 0.16 -15.52 -15.56
CA ALA A 366 0.13 -15.09 -16.96
C ALA A 366 0.63 -13.65 -17.14
N LEU A 367 0.24 -12.73 -16.24
CA LEU A 367 0.71 -11.35 -16.25
C LEU A 367 2.19 -11.27 -15.86
N GLY A 368 2.62 -12.02 -14.85
CA GLY A 368 4.00 -12.05 -14.38
C GLY A 368 4.97 -12.55 -15.44
N ALA A 369 4.65 -13.66 -16.11
CA ALA A 369 5.44 -14.22 -17.20
C ALA A 369 5.60 -13.22 -18.34
N TRP A 370 4.51 -12.56 -18.74
CA TRP A 370 4.53 -11.54 -19.79
C TRP A 370 5.36 -10.32 -19.41
N ALA A 371 5.15 -9.77 -18.21
CA ALA A 371 5.88 -8.60 -17.74
C ALA A 371 7.40 -8.88 -17.60
N ALA A 372 7.77 -10.04 -17.05
CA ALA A 372 9.16 -10.45 -16.94
C ALA A 372 9.80 -10.63 -18.33
N GLU A 373 9.10 -11.25 -19.28
CA GLU A 373 9.63 -11.43 -20.64
C GLU A 373 9.82 -10.11 -21.39
N VAL A 374 8.88 -9.16 -21.27
CA VAL A 374 9.04 -7.82 -21.85
C VAL A 374 10.26 -7.11 -21.23
N GLN A 375 10.43 -7.16 -19.93
CA GLN A 375 11.61 -6.59 -19.26
C GLN A 375 12.89 -7.25 -19.73
N ARG A 376 12.90 -8.60 -19.89
CA ARG A 376 14.05 -9.35 -20.39
C ARG A 376 14.47 -8.90 -21.79
N GLN A 377 13.50 -8.72 -22.69
CA GLN A 377 13.74 -8.27 -24.06
C GLN A 377 14.28 -6.83 -24.11
N LEU A 378 13.68 -5.93 -23.32
CA LEU A 378 14.09 -4.52 -23.25
C LEU A 378 15.50 -4.36 -22.65
N GLY A 379 15.80 -5.11 -21.60
CA GLY A 379 17.14 -5.15 -20.98
C GLY A 379 18.16 -5.90 -21.83
N LYS A 380 17.75 -6.55 -22.93
CA LYS A 380 18.60 -7.49 -23.70
C LYS A 380 19.31 -8.46 -22.78
N ALA A 381 18.58 -8.96 -21.80
CA ALA A 381 19.09 -9.82 -20.75
C ALA A 381 18.85 -11.30 -21.06
N ASP A 382 19.67 -12.15 -20.46
CA ASP A 382 19.48 -13.60 -20.52
C ASP A 382 18.30 -14.02 -19.64
N ILE A 383 18.15 -13.36 -18.47
CA ILE A 383 17.18 -13.71 -17.43
C ILE A 383 16.53 -12.44 -16.90
N ALA A 384 15.22 -12.51 -16.62
CA ALA A 384 14.50 -11.49 -15.89
C ALA A 384 13.89 -12.06 -14.61
N ILE A 385 13.91 -11.26 -13.54
CA ILE A 385 13.23 -11.54 -12.28
C ILE A 385 12.36 -10.34 -11.92
N GLN A 386 11.05 -10.54 -11.84
CA GLN A 386 10.07 -9.55 -11.41
C GLN A 386 9.46 -10.02 -10.09
N ASN A 387 9.45 -9.17 -9.06
CA ASN A 387 8.70 -9.50 -7.85
C ASN A 387 7.19 -9.48 -8.10
N GLY A 388 6.50 -10.51 -7.66
CA GLY A 388 5.05 -10.63 -7.88
C GLY A 388 4.27 -9.50 -7.18
N GLY A 389 4.76 -9.01 -6.04
CA GLY A 389 4.17 -7.86 -5.33
C GLY A 389 4.16 -6.56 -6.13
N GLY A 390 5.07 -6.42 -7.09
CA GLY A 390 5.15 -5.28 -8.02
C GLY A 390 4.02 -5.23 -9.05
N LEU A 391 3.28 -6.34 -9.23
CA LEU A 391 2.09 -6.43 -10.06
C LEU A 391 0.86 -6.49 -9.15
N ARG A 392 -0.06 -5.54 -9.29
CA ARG A 392 -1.11 -5.32 -8.27
C ARG A 392 -2.47 -5.89 -8.63
N ARG A 393 -2.74 -6.18 -9.89
CA ARG A 393 -4.03 -6.74 -10.35
C ARG A 393 -3.87 -7.51 -11.66
N THR A 394 -4.86 -8.35 -11.95
CA THR A 394 -5.07 -9.02 -13.24
C THR A 394 -5.38 -8.00 -14.34
N LEU A 395 -4.83 -8.19 -15.55
CA LEU A 395 -5.23 -7.48 -16.76
C LEU A 395 -6.37 -8.24 -17.45
N ALA A 396 -7.51 -7.58 -17.60
CA ALA A 396 -8.68 -8.17 -18.26
C ALA A 396 -8.46 -8.29 -19.78
N ALA A 397 -9.17 -9.23 -20.41
CA ALA A 397 -9.26 -9.30 -21.87
C ALA A 397 -9.96 -8.06 -22.46
N GLY A 398 -9.58 -7.66 -23.66
CA GLY A 398 -10.14 -6.52 -24.39
C GLY A 398 -9.19 -5.34 -24.48
N ASN A 399 -9.74 -4.13 -24.58
CA ASN A 399 -8.94 -2.90 -24.66
C ASN A 399 -8.07 -2.72 -23.41
N ILE A 400 -6.82 -2.35 -23.64
CA ILE A 400 -5.86 -2.00 -22.60
C ILE A 400 -5.72 -0.48 -22.60
N THR A 401 -5.87 0.15 -21.48
CA THR A 401 -5.72 1.60 -21.31
C THR A 401 -4.44 1.96 -20.55
N VAL A 402 -4.02 3.22 -20.64
CA VAL A 402 -2.95 3.76 -19.77
C VAL A 402 -3.32 3.56 -18.29
N GLY A 403 -4.58 3.81 -17.92
CA GLY A 403 -5.09 3.61 -16.56
C GLY A 403 -4.88 2.17 -16.06
N ASP A 404 -5.11 1.17 -16.91
CA ASP A 404 -4.88 -0.24 -16.54
C ASP A 404 -3.42 -0.49 -16.16
N LEU A 405 -2.45 0.09 -16.89
CA LEU A 405 -1.03 -0.08 -16.59
C LEU A 405 -0.62 0.60 -15.27
N TYR A 406 -1.21 1.75 -14.94
CA TYR A 406 -1.01 2.39 -13.63
C TYR A 406 -1.57 1.56 -12.48
N GLU A 407 -2.68 0.83 -12.69
CA GLU A 407 -3.25 -0.03 -11.67
C GLU A 407 -2.53 -1.38 -11.54
N ILE A 408 -1.99 -1.90 -12.66
CA ILE A 408 -1.20 -3.14 -12.67
C ILE A 408 0.18 -2.91 -12.08
N MET A 409 0.86 -1.85 -12.48
CA MET A 409 2.23 -1.51 -12.04
C MET A 409 2.28 -0.05 -11.59
N PRO A 410 1.78 0.24 -10.39
CA PRO A 410 1.64 1.62 -9.91
C PRO A 410 2.96 2.26 -9.45
N PHE A 411 4.02 1.48 -9.29
CA PHE A 411 5.32 1.95 -8.79
C PHE A 411 6.15 2.61 -9.89
N ASP A 412 6.90 3.66 -9.54
CA ASP A 412 7.77 4.38 -10.46
C ASP A 412 9.17 3.72 -10.52
N ASN A 413 9.18 2.39 -10.68
CA ASN A 413 10.40 1.62 -10.85
C ASN A 413 10.97 1.74 -12.26
N TYR A 414 12.28 1.64 -12.36
CA TYR A 414 13.01 1.55 -13.63
C TYR A 414 13.75 0.22 -13.76
N LEU A 415 14.11 -0.14 -14.99
CA LEU A 415 14.86 -1.35 -15.28
C LEU A 415 16.31 -1.20 -14.83
N VAL A 416 16.82 -2.18 -14.11
CA VAL A 416 18.23 -2.31 -13.73
C VAL A 416 18.78 -3.59 -14.37
N VAL A 417 19.81 -3.43 -15.19
CA VAL A 417 20.47 -4.52 -15.93
C VAL A 417 21.88 -4.66 -15.39
N PHE A 418 22.30 -5.89 -15.10
CA PHE A 418 23.62 -6.18 -14.54
C PHE A 418 24.08 -7.60 -14.86
N ASP A 419 25.35 -7.87 -14.66
CA ASP A 419 25.91 -9.22 -14.77
C ASP A 419 25.92 -9.89 -13.39
N LEU A 420 25.44 -11.15 -13.29
CA LEU A 420 25.34 -11.90 -12.04
C LEU A 420 25.78 -13.36 -12.25
N PRO A 421 26.59 -13.96 -11.32
CA PRO A 421 26.93 -15.36 -11.38
C PRO A 421 25.71 -16.28 -11.27
N GLY A 422 25.72 -17.42 -11.97
CA GLY A 422 24.62 -18.39 -11.94
C GLY A 422 24.28 -18.88 -10.52
N SER A 423 25.28 -19.00 -9.64
CA SER A 423 25.04 -19.33 -8.23
C SER A 423 24.19 -18.31 -7.49
N GLU A 424 24.38 -17.02 -7.74
CA GLU A 424 23.58 -15.94 -7.14
C GLU A 424 22.19 -15.85 -7.79
N ILE A 425 22.10 -16.11 -9.11
CA ILE A 425 20.80 -16.21 -9.81
C ILE A 425 19.97 -17.34 -9.18
N LYS A 426 20.58 -18.50 -8.91
CA LYS A 426 19.89 -19.62 -8.25
C LYS A 426 19.34 -19.19 -6.88
N LYS A 427 20.11 -18.46 -6.08
CA LYS A 427 19.67 -17.96 -4.77
C LYS A 427 18.47 -17.00 -4.92
N ALA A 428 18.56 -16.05 -5.83
CA ALA A 428 17.47 -15.09 -6.08
C ALA A 428 16.17 -15.79 -6.53
N ILE A 429 16.26 -16.81 -7.38
CA ILE A 429 15.09 -17.59 -7.82
C ILE A 429 14.54 -18.43 -6.65
N ASP A 430 15.40 -19.08 -5.86
CA ASP A 430 14.99 -19.88 -4.70
C ASP A 430 14.33 -19.02 -3.62
N HIS A 431 14.82 -17.80 -3.43
CA HIS A 431 14.18 -16.79 -2.58
C HIS A 431 12.78 -16.40 -3.08
N GLY A 432 12.57 -16.31 -4.41
CA GLY A 432 11.31 -15.91 -5.01
C GLY A 432 10.25 -17.02 -5.12
N ILE A 433 10.58 -18.29 -4.89
CA ILE A 433 9.64 -19.42 -5.08
C ILE A 433 9.07 -19.89 -3.74
N MET A 434 7.73 -19.91 -3.64
CA MET A 434 7.02 -20.33 -2.41
C MET A 434 7.52 -19.60 -1.15
N ASN A 435 7.87 -18.34 -1.30
CA ASN A 435 8.34 -17.51 -0.20
C ASN A 435 7.17 -17.23 0.77
N PRO A 436 7.30 -17.51 2.07
CA PRO A 436 6.20 -17.30 3.02
C PRO A 436 5.85 -15.82 3.27
N ASN A 437 6.79 -14.90 2.99
CA ASN A 437 6.71 -13.51 3.41
C ASN A 437 6.35 -12.53 2.28
N ILE A 438 6.55 -12.91 1.00
CA ILE A 438 6.32 -12.05 -0.16
C ILE A 438 5.43 -12.74 -1.20
N THR A 439 4.88 -11.99 -2.13
CA THR A 439 4.28 -12.55 -3.35
C THR A 439 5.39 -13.16 -4.21
N ASP A 440 5.18 -14.40 -4.70
CA ASP A 440 6.22 -15.12 -5.41
C ASP A 440 6.76 -14.37 -6.64
N GLY A 441 8.06 -14.52 -6.87
CA GLY A 441 8.76 -13.98 -8.02
C GLY A 441 8.22 -14.54 -9.34
N GLN A 442 8.36 -13.76 -10.40
CA GLN A 442 7.96 -14.07 -11.77
C GLN A 442 9.22 -14.07 -12.63
N PHE A 443 9.44 -15.08 -13.42
CA PHE A 443 10.72 -15.33 -14.06
C PHE A 443 10.58 -15.48 -15.57
N ALA A 444 11.58 -15.01 -16.31
CA ALA A 444 11.70 -15.22 -17.77
C ALA A 444 13.15 -15.56 -18.16
N GLY A 445 13.31 -16.24 -19.29
CA GLY A 445 14.61 -16.66 -19.84
C GLY A 445 15.11 -18.01 -19.32
N LEU A 446 14.32 -18.72 -18.51
CA LEU A 446 14.72 -19.99 -17.90
C LEU A 446 13.53 -20.91 -17.55
N ARG A 447 13.84 -22.17 -17.25
CA ARG A 447 12.92 -23.16 -16.67
C ARG A 447 13.46 -23.61 -15.32
N VAL A 448 12.58 -23.78 -14.34
CA VAL A 448 12.91 -24.17 -12.99
C VAL A 448 12.14 -25.42 -12.58
N GLU A 449 12.85 -26.42 -12.09
CA GLU A 449 12.28 -27.53 -11.34
C GLU A 449 12.66 -27.38 -9.86
N TYR A 450 11.66 -27.48 -8.99
CA TYR A 450 11.88 -27.37 -7.56
C TYR A 450 11.06 -28.43 -6.80
N ASP A 451 11.48 -28.76 -5.59
CA ASP A 451 10.78 -29.65 -4.67
C ASP A 451 10.12 -28.82 -3.56
N GLY A 452 8.80 -28.65 -3.63
CA GLY A 452 8.02 -27.85 -2.69
C GLY A 452 8.05 -28.36 -1.23
N LYS A 453 8.48 -29.62 -0.99
CA LYS A 453 8.62 -30.21 0.35
C LYS A 453 9.93 -29.83 1.03
N LYS A 454 10.91 -29.32 0.30
CA LYS A 454 12.18 -28.87 0.88
C LYS A 454 12.03 -27.53 1.63
N PRO A 455 12.94 -27.23 2.56
CA PRO A 455 12.96 -25.95 3.26
C PRO A 455 13.04 -24.74 2.32
N PHE A 456 12.51 -23.62 2.75
CA PHE A 456 12.64 -22.34 2.08
C PHE A 456 14.11 -22.01 1.76
N GLU A 457 14.37 -21.42 0.60
CA GLU A 457 15.71 -21.14 0.05
C GLU A 457 16.61 -22.39 -0.19
N ASN A 458 15.99 -23.57 -0.27
CA ASN A 458 16.68 -24.80 -0.64
C ASN A 458 15.79 -25.75 -1.46
N ARG A 459 14.86 -25.18 -2.24
CA ARG A 459 13.86 -25.94 -3.00
C ARG A 459 14.32 -26.29 -4.41
N ILE A 460 15.14 -25.45 -5.04
CA ILE A 460 15.51 -25.61 -6.45
C ILE A 460 16.36 -26.86 -6.65
N THR A 461 15.91 -27.72 -7.56
CA THR A 461 16.60 -28.95 -7.97
C THR A 461 17.30 -28.78 -9.29
N LYS A 462 16.73 -27.98 -10.22
CA LYS A 462 17.32 -27.77 -11.55
C LYS A 462 16.90 -26.42 -12.13
N ILE A 463 17.83 -25.75 -12.78
CA ILE A 463 17.56 -24.59 -13.64
C ILE A 463 18.13 -24.87 -15.03
N THR A 464 17.32 -24.62 -16.04
CA THR A 464 17.67 -24.79 -17.46
C THR A 464 17.35 -23.50 -18.21
N LEU A 465 18.28 -23.03 -19.01
CA LEU A 465 18.07 -21.90 -19.91
C LEU A 465 17.11 -22.28 -21.05
N MET A 466 16.57 -21.28 -21.77
CA MET A 466 15.60 -21.54 -22.86
C MET A 466 16.21 -22.29 -24.06
N ASP A 467 17.54 -22.30 -24.19
CA ASP A 467 18.27 -23.10 -25.19
C ASP A 467 18.45 -24.58 -24.79
N GLY A 468 17.98 -24.98 -23.59
CA GLY A 468 18.06 -26.34 -23.07
C GLY A 468 19.32 -26.63 -22.23
N ASN A 469 20.28 -25.71 -22.17
CA ASN A 469 21.50 -25.89 -21.38
C ASN A 469 21.22 -25.66 -19.88
N PRO A 470 21.88 -26.42 -18.97
CA PRO A 470 21.80 -26.12 -17.54
C PRO A 470 22.42 -24.77 -17.23
N LEU A 471 21.90 -24.09 -16.20
CA LEU A 471 22.50 -22.86 -15.67
C LEU A 471 23.88 -23.22 -15.08
N ASP A 472 24.94 -22.65 -15.65
CA ASP A 472 26.31 -22.78 -15.11
C ASP A 472 26.48 -21.85 -13.91
N MET A 473 26.75 -22.40 -12.74
CA MET A 473 26.85 -21.68 -11.46
C MET A 473 28.00 -20.67 -11.41
N ASN A 474 29.03 -20.86 -12.23
CA ASN A 474 30.23 -20.02 -12.26
C ASN A 474 30.21 -18.98 -13.39
N LYS A 475 29.39 -19.19 -14.40
CA LYS A 475 29.23 -18.25 -15.52
C LYS A 475 28.39 -17.05 -15.07
N LYS A 476 28.76 -15.86 -15.54
CA LYS A 476 27.93 -14.66 -15.42
C LYS A 476 26.92 -14.58 -16.53
N TYR A 477 25.71 -14.17 -16.17
CA TYR A 477 24.61 -13.95 -17.08
C TYR A 477 24.11 -12.54 -16.90
N LYS A 478 23.60 -11.95 -17.97
CA LYS A 478 22.93 -10.66 -17.92
C LYS A 478 21.54 -10.82 -17.33
N VAL A 479 21.31 -10.16 -16.22
CA VAL A 479 20.05 -10.20 -15.47
C VAL A 479 19.38 -8.83 -15.52
N VAL A 480 18.05 -8.79 -15.59
CA VAL A 480 17.26 -7.59 -15.43
C VAL A 480 16.26 -7.76 -14.29
N VAL A 481 16.17 -6.73 -13.45
CA VAL A 481 15.19 -6.61 -12.37
C VAL A 481 14.64 -5.18 -12.32
N ASN A 482 13.66 -4.92 -11.44
CA ASN A 482 13.26 -3.55 -11.16
C ASN A 482 14.16 -2.90 -10.08
N SER A 483 14.19 -1.56 -10.05
CA SER A 483 15.03 -0.78 -9.13
C SER A 483 14.72 -1.07 -7.65
N PHE A 484 13.47 -1.33 -7.30
CA PHE A 484 13.08 -1.71 -5.94
C PHE A 484 13.77 -3.02 -5.51
N MET A 485 13.70 -4.08 -6.33
CA MET A 485 14.37 -5.35 -6.04
C MET A 485 15.89 -5.18 -5.98
N PHE A 486 16.46 -4.41 -6.94
CA PHE A 486 17.90 -4.20 -7.01
C PHE A 486 18.48 -3.57 -5.73
N THR A 487 17.71 -2.69 -5.09
CA THR A 487 18.11 -2.02 -3.84
C THR A 487 17.75 -2.79 -2.57
N GLY A 488 17.37 -4.08 -2.67
CA GLY A 488 17.08 -4.98 -1.54
C GLY A 488 15.59 -5.11 -1.22
N GLY A 489 14.71 -4.56 -2.05
CA GLY A 489 13.26 -4.72 -1.89
C GLY A 489 12.81 -6.17 -1.91
N ASP A 490 11.78 -6.50 -1.14
CA ASP A 490 11.33 -7.87 -0.90
C ASP A 490 12.47 -8.81 -0.41
N SER A 491 13.53 -8.24 0.19
CA SER A 491 14.74 -8.94 0.69
C SER A 491 15.55 -9.69 -0.38
N TYR A 492 15.45 -9.29 -1.65
CA TYR A 492 16.35 -9.78 -2.69
C TYR A 492 17.76 -9.23 -2.49
N ASP A 493 18.76 -10.10 -2.68
CA ASP A 493 20.19 -9.73 -2.58
C ASP A 493 20.86 -9.80 -3.96
N PHE A 494 21.25 -8.64 -4.48
CA PHE A 494 22.05 -8.50 -5.70
C PHE A 494 23.41 -7.83 -5.43
N SER A 495 23.94 -7.93 -4.21
CA SER A 495 25.24 -7.33 -3.80
C SER A 495 26.44 -7.81 -4.62
N LYS A 496 26.31 -8.94 -5.34
CA LYS A 496 27.33 -9.48 -6.25
C LYS A 496 27.14 -9.04 -7.71
N ALA A 497 26.23 -8.12 -7.97
CA ALA A 497 26.01 -7.56 -9.32
C ALA A 497 27.24 -6.77 -9.80
N GLU A 498 27.56 -6.93 -11.08
CA GLU A 498 28.60 -6.17 -11.76
C GLU A 498 28.03 -5.53 -13.02
N ASN A 499 28.75 -4.52 -13.57
CA ASN A 499 28.36 -3.81 -14.81
C ASN A 499 26.92 -3.29 -14.78
N VAL A 500 26.52 -2.70 -13.64
CA VAL A 500 25.16 -2.25 -13.39
C VAL A 500 24.83 -1.05 -14.30
N ALA A 501 23.70 -1.12 -14.97
CA ALA A 501 23.15 -0.05 -15.80
C ALA A 501 21.66 0.13 -15.51
N GLU A 502 21.27 1.35 -15.23
CA GLU A 502 19.87 1.76 -15.11
C GLU A 502 19.34 2.21 -16.48
N SER A 503 18.04 2.01 -16.71
CA SER A 503 17.41 2.27 -18.00
C SER A 503 16.08 3.01 -17.82
N VAL A 504 15.06 2.62 -18.57
CA VAL A 504 13.76 3.31 -18.66
C VAL A 504 12.81 2.95 -17.52
N SER A 505 11.81 3.79 -17.27
CA SER A 505 10.64 3.45 -16.44
C SER A 505 9.99 2.16 -16.94
N ILE A 506 9.77 1.20 -16.05
CA ILE A 506 9.19 -0.10 -16.44
C ILE A 506 7.77 0.07 -16.95
N ARG A 507 6.94 0.87 -16.27
CA ARG A 507 5.57 1.12 -16.69
C ARG A 507 5.51 1.73 -18.09
N ASP A 508 6.33 2.75 -18.37
CA ASP A 508 6.38 3.38 -19.68
C ASP A 508 6.87 2.41 -20.75
N ALA A 509 7.86 1.59 -20.41
CA ALA A 509 8.37 0.53 -21.29
C ALA A 509 7.32 -0.54 -21.61
N LEU A 510 6.48 -0.93 -20.66
CA LEU A 510 5.34 -1.83 -20.90
C LEU A 510 4.27 -1.17 -21.76
N ILE A 511 3.95 0.11 -21.54
CA ILE A 511 3.03 0.89 -22.37
C ILE A 511 3.54 0.93 -23.83
N ASP A 512 4.81 1.24 -24.04
CA ASP A 512 5.42 1.27 -25.38
C ASP A 512 5.44 -0.10 -26.04
N ALA A 513 5.72 -1.17 -25.29
CA ALA A 513 5.69 -2.53 -25.79
C ALA A 513 4.27 -2.92 -26.28
N ILE A 514 3.23 -2.56 -25.53
CA ILE A 514 1.83 -2.79 -25.91
C ILE A 514 1.46 -1.96 -27.14
N LYS A 515 1.78 -0.66 -27.18
CA LYS A 515 1.54 0.21 -28.34
C LYS A 515 2.20 -0.33 -29.61
N LYS A 516 3.42 -0.84 -29.49
CA LYS A 516 4.16 -1.46 -30.60
C LYS A 516 3.55 -2.77 -31.07
N ALA A 517 3.17 -3.64 -30.13
CA ALA A 517 2.57 -4.94 -30.42
C ALA A 517 1.13 -4.81 -30.92
N LYS A 518 0.40 -3.75 -30.52
CA LYS A 518 -1.03 -3.50 -30.75
C LYS A 518 -1.94 -4.54 -30.08
N THR A 519 -1.56 -5.80 -30.13
CA THR A 519 -2.29 -6.91 -29.50
C THR A 519 -1.30 -7.80 -28.77
N ILE A 520 -1.63 -8.14 -27.52
CA ILE A 520 -0.82 -9.02 -26.67
C ILE A 520 -1.63 -10.25 -26.28
N LYS A 521 -0.92 -11.34 -26.01
CA LYS A 521 -1.49 -12.62 -25.54
C LYS A 521 -0.68 -13.20 -24.39
N PRO A 522 -1.33 -13.95 -23.48
CA PRO A 522 -0.62 -14.61 -22.39
C PRO A 522 0.47 -15.55 -22.88
N LEU A 523 1.57 -15.59 -22.14
CA LEU A 523 2.63 -16.55 -22.34
C LEU A 523 2.36 -17.84 -21.55
N PRO A 524 2.97 -18.98 -21.94
CA PRO A 524 2.95 -20.19 -21.14
C PRO A 524 3.52 -19.94 -19.74
N VAL A 525 2.94 -20.57 -18.72
CA VAL A 525 3.36 -20.45 -17.31
C VAL A 525 3.99 -21.72 -16.75
N ASP A 526 4.13 -22.77 -17.55
CA ASP A 526 4.64 -24.09 -17.20
C ASP A 526 6.18 -24.18 -17.06
N TYR A 527 6.84 -23.02 -17.07
CA TYR A 527 8.30 -22.94 -16.93
C TYR A 527 8.80 -23.16 -15.50
N ILE A 528 7.93 -23.03 -14.51
CA ILE A 528 8.24 -23.24 -13.08
C ILE A 528 7.43 -24.45 -12.62
N LYS A 529 8.13 -25.53 -12.22
CA LYS A 529 7.49 -26.81 -11.97
C LYS A 529 7.87 -27.37 -10.60
N ASP A 530 6.86 -27.67 -9.79
CA ASP A 530 7.00 -28.45 -8.56
C ASP A 530 7.06 -29.94 -8.89
N ILE A 531 8.20 -30.56 -8.67
CA ILE A 531 8.40 -32.00 -8.91
C ILE A 531 8.00 -32.88 -7.73
N SER A 532 7.54 -32.29 -6.63
CA SER A 532 7.08 -33.00 -5.43
C SER A 532 5.57 -33.34 -5.46
N LYS A 533 4.87 -32.86 -6.49
CA LYS A 533 3.45 -33.08 -6.74
C LYS A 533 3.20 -34.29 -7.62
#